data_d9a0c2c3e4f384a327b49dd7aa6d5ffe
#
_entry.id   d9a0c2c3e4f384a327b49dd7aa6d5ffe
#
_cell.length_a   1.000
_cell.length_b   1.000
_cell.length_c   1.000
_cell.angle_alpha   90.00
_cell.angle_beta   90.00
_cell.angle_gamma   90.00
#
_symmetry.space_group_name_H-M   'P 1'
#
loop_
_entity.id
_entity.type
_entity.pdbx_description
1 polymer ?
#
loop_
_entity_poly.entity_id
_entity_poly.type
_entity_poly.pdbx_seq_one_letter_code
_entity_poly.pdbx_strand_id
1 'polypeptide(L)'
;MAADGSATAGRAGLVPFETTQKSPRKLWRFKRIITKDEQAAMRVTRMRKNVITSARLHVEAGRTGGFRGRWAMLTLTYREDVRWIANQVASLLDHLRKYATRAGFVARYVWVLELTKRLRPHYHVLVWLPKGRSLPKPDKQGWWPHGMTKIEWAKNAVGYLAKYASKADPESQIAMPKGARLSGVGGLVKEQRIELRWWKSPLWVREVFSSICDLGKPPGGGWVNRETGEFLPSPWRCFFFGGSLNLCEVVA
;
A
#
# COMPACT_ATOMS: atom_id res chain seq x y z
N MET A 1 39.38 -14.51 72.99
CA MET A 1 39.14 -15.92 72.61
C MET A 1 38.47 -15.90 71.25
N ALA A 2 39.15 -16.38 70.27
CA ALA A 2 38.74 -16.48 68.91
C ALA A 2 37.85 -17.66 68.69
N ALA A 3 36.89 -17.55 67.77
CA ALA A 3 36.28 -18.69 67.10
C ALA A 3 36.08 -18.34 65.65
N ASP A 4 36.87 -18.98 64.88
CA ASP A 4 36.96 -19.00 63.42
C ASP A 4 35.78 -19.84 62.86
N GLY A 5 35.13 -19.36 61.84
CA GLY A 5 34.02 -20.02 61.19
C GLY A 5 34.09 -19.85 59.68
N SER A 6 35.01 -20.61 59.04
CA SER A 6 35.11 -20.66 57.57
C SER A 6 33.90 -21.34 56.97
N ALA A 7 33.12 -20.61 56.19
CA ALA A 7 32.07 -21.15 55.33
C ALA A 7 32.65 -21.38 53.93
N THR A 8 32.78 -22.62 53.57
CA THR A 8 33.16 -23.08 52.20
C THR A 8 32.02 -22.80 51.20
N ALA A 9 32.27 -21.91 50.28
CA ALA A 9 31.37 -21.65 49.15
C ALA A 9 31.36 -22.84 48.17
N GLY A 10 30.23 -23.52 48.07
CA GLY A 10 30.01 -24.57 47.11
C GLY A 10 29.99 -24.02 45.66
N ARG A 11 30.88 -24.55 44.83
CA ARG A 11 30.90 -24.34 43.37
C ARG A 11 29.60 -24.89 42.80
N ALA A 12 28.69 -24.01 42.36
CA ALA A 12 27.56 -24.38 41.48
C ALA A 12 28.14 -24.86 40.14
N GLY A 13 27.91 -26.12 39.82
CA GLY A 13 28.29 -26.71 38.54
C GLY A 13 27.49 -26.05 37.42
N LEU A 14 28.23 -25.52 36.45
CA LEU A 14 27.67 -25.08 35.15
C LEU A 14 27.10 -26.30 34.44
N VAL A 15 25.77 -26.34 34.34
CA VAL A 15 25.07 -27.31 33.50
C VAL A 15 25.38 -26.95 32.03
N PRO A 16 25.85 -27.88 31.18
CA PRO A 16 26.11 -27.58 29.78
C PRO A 16 24.79 -27.19 29.08
N PHE A 17 24.82 -26.03 28.44
CA PHE A 17 23.72 -25.59 27.58
C PHE A 17 23.57 -26.58 26.43
N GLU A 18 22.52 -27.42 26.47
CA GLU A 18 22.21 -28.31 25.37
C GLU A 18 21.99 -27.47 24.11
N THR A 19 22.83 -27.69 23.13
CA THR A 19 22.70 -27.13 21.79
C THR A 19 21.37 -27.58 21.21
N THR A 20 20.43 -26.65 21.15
CA THR A 20 19.15 -26.82 20.45
C THR A 20 19.38 -27.47 19.08
N GLN A 21 18.89 -28.67 18.90
CA GLN A 21 18.87 -29.37 17.61
C GLN A 21 18.29 -28.41 16.57
N LYS A 22 19.10 -28.07 15.56
CA LYS A 22 18.60 -27.34 14.39
C LYS A 22 17.50 -28.18 13.77
N SER A 23 16.26 -27.67 13.81
CA SER A 23 15.14 -28.28 13.11
C SER A 23 15.55 -28.62 11.67
N PRO A 24 15.17 -29.78 11.13
CA PRO A 24 15.57 -30.17 9.79
C PRO A 24 15.23 -29.05 8.81
N ARG A 25 16.19 -28.62 8.01
CA ARG A 25 15.98 -27.59 6.98
C ARG A 25 14.87 -28.08 6.06
N LYS A 26 13.70 -27.48 6.13
CA LYS A 26 12.56 -27.81 5.27
C LYS A 26 13.02 -27.62 3.82
N LEU A 27 13.20 -28.70 3.08
CA LEU A 27 13.51 -28.67 1.65
C LEU A 27 12.28 -28.13 0.91
N TRP A 28 12.35 -26.86 0.48
CA TRP A 28 11.31 -26.27 -0.31
C TRP A 28 11.39 -26.79 -1.74
N ARG A 29 10.31 -27.35 -2.25
CA ARG A 29 10.16 -27.66 -3.67
C ARG A 29 9.62 -26.40 -4.38
N PHE A 30 10.37 -25.91 -5.34
CA PHE A 30 9.93 -24.78 -6.17
C PHE A 30 9.06 -25.30 -7.30
N LYS A 31 7.92 -24.64 -7.50
CA LYS A 31 7.09 -24.85 -8.69
C LYS A 31 7.62 -24.02 -9.86
N ARG A 32 7.91 -22.75 -9.62
CA ARG A 32 8.49 -21.84 -10.59
C ARG A 32 9.05 -20.57 -9.94
N ILE A 33 9.92 -19.89 -10.70
CA ILE A 33 10.40 -18.52 -10.37
C ILE A 33 9.46 -17.53 -11.04
N ILE A 34 9.13 -16.45 -10.33
CA ILE A 34 8.32 -15.35 -10.87
C ILE A 34 9.24 -14.36 -11.57
N THR A 35 9.00 -14.11 -12.83
CA THR A 35 9.76 -13.16 -13.65
C THR A 35 9.53 -11.72 -13.22
N LYS A 36 10.41 -10.79 -13.63
CA LYS A 36 10.23 -9.35 -13.39
C LYS A 36 8.96 -8.82 -14.02
N ASP A 37 8.61 -9.30 -15.22
CA ASP A 37 7.40 -8.89 -15.94
C ASP A 37 6.13 -9.37 -15.23
N GLU A 38 6.13 -10.60 -14.72
CA GLU A 38 5.03 -11.10 -13.89
C GLU A 38 4.88 -10.27 -12.59
N GLN A 39 5.99 -9.91 -11.95
CA GLN A 39 5.96 -9.04 -10.77
C GLN A 39 5.40 -7.66 -11.11
N ALA A 40 5.79 -7.08 -12.25
CA ALA A 40 5.25 -5.83 -12.75
C ALA A 40 3.74 -5.93 -13.03
N ALA A 41 3.30 -6.99 -13.72
CA ALA A 41 1.88 -7.26 -13.98
C ALA A 41 1.06 -7.41 -12.68
N MET A 42 1.61 -8.10 -11.68
CA MET A 42 0.98 -8.22 -10.36
C MET A 42 0.86 -6.85 -9.64
N ARG A 43 1.87 -5.97 -9.78
CA ARG A 43 1.82 -4.61 -9.23
C ARG A 43 0.73 -3.79 -9.91
N VAL A 44 0.62 -3.83 -11.23
CA VAL A 44 -0.44 -3.15 -12.01
C VAL A 44 -1.83 -3.63 -11.59
N THR A 45 -2.03 -4.94 -11.51
CA THR A 45 -3.30 -5.54 -11.09
C THR A 45 -3.70 -5.08 -9.68
N ARG A 46 -2.74 -5.06 -8.75
CA ARG A 46 -2.98 -4.58 -7.38
C ARG A 46 -3.31 -3.09 -7.35
N MET A 47 -2.61 -2.29 -8.15
CA MET A 47 -2.87 -0.86 -8.28
C MET A 47 -4.27 -0.61 -8.85
N ARG A 48 -4.66 -1.28 -9.94
CA ARG A 48 -6.01 -1.17 -10.53
C ARG A 48 -7.10 -1.51 -9.51
N LYS A 49 -6.97 -2.64 -8.81
CA LYS A 49 -7.89 -3.02 -7.72
C LYS A 49 -7.97 -1.94 -6.65
N ASN A 50 -6.82 -1.42 -6.20
CA ASN A 50 -6.78 -0.37 -5.18
C ASN A 50 -7.54 0.89 -5.63
N VAL A 51 -7.26 1.37 -6.83
CA VAL A 51 -7.82 2.62 -7.36
C VAL A 51 -9.33 2.50 -7.58
N ILE A 52 -9.78 1.46 -8.29
CA ILE A 52 -11.19 1.27 -8.64
C ILE A 52 -12.03 1.01 -7.39
N THR A 53 -11.59 0.10 -6.52
CA THR A 53 -12.33 -0.22 -5.27
C THR A 53 -12.40 0.99 -4.35
N SER A 54 -11.30 1.73 -4.18
CA SER A 54 -11.29 2.93 -3.34
C SER A 54 -12.23 4.01 -3.87
N ALA A 55 -12.25 4.23 -5.19
CA ALA A 55 -13.15 5.19 -5.80
C ALA A 55 -14.62 4.79 -5.61
N ARG A 56 -14.94 3.50 -5.80
CA ARG A 56 -16.27 2.95 -5.56
C ARG A 56 -16.72 3.17 -4.12
N LEU A 57 -15.89 2.77 -3.15
CA LEU A 57 -16.19 2.92 -1.73
C LEU A 57 -16.46 4.38 -1.33
N HIS A 58 -15.70 5.33 -1.87
CA HIS A 58 -15.94 6.73 -1.62
C HIS A 58 -17.25 7.24 -2.23
N VAL A 59 -17.60 6.81 -3.45
CA VAL A 59 -18.85 7.18 -4.11
C VAL A 59 -20.06 6.60 -3.37
N GLU A 60 -19.98 5.33 -2.96
CA GLU A 60 -21.02 4.66 -2.15
C GLU A 60 -21.22 5.36 -0.80
N ALA A 61 -20.13 5.68 -0.08
CA ALA A 61 -20.21 6.43 1.15
C ALA A 61 -20.87 7.81 0.97
N GLY A 62 -20.65 8.46 -0.17
CA GLY A 62 -21.31 9.72 -0.51
C GLY A 62 -22.80 9.56 -0.69
N ARG A 63 -23.24 8.45 -1.31
CA ARG A 63 -24.66 8.16 -1.54
C ARG A 63 -25.40 7.78 -0.24
N THR A 64 -24.83 6.88 0.54
CA THR A 64 -25.45 6.38 1.79
C THR A 64 -25.35 7.37 2.94
N GLY A 65 -24.26 8.10 3.04
CA GLY A 65 -24.01 9.08 4.11
C GLY A 65 -24.57 10.48 3.84
N GLY A 66 -25.30 10.68 2.74
CA GLY A 66 -25.91 11.97 2.39
C GLY A 66 -24.91 13.09 2.13
N PHE A 67 -23.65 12.77 1.83
CA PHE A 67 -22.61 13.77 1.58
C PHE A 67 -22.86 14.53 0.28
N ARG A 68 -23.41 15.73 0.38
CA ARG A 68 -23.57 16.62 -0.78
C ARG A 68 -22.23 17.23 -1.14
N GLY A 69 -21.70 16.88 -2.32
CA GLY A 69 -20.44 17.39 -2.78
C GLY A 69 -20.13 16.97 -4.21
N ARG A 70 -18.93 17.25 -4.64
CA ARG A 70 -18.42 16.92 -5.98
C ARG A 70 -16.99 16.49 -5.95
N TRP A 71 -16.58 15.80 -6.99
CA TRP A 71 -15.21 15.33 -7.15
C TRP A 71 -14.41 16.30 -8.02
N ALA A 72 -13.23 16.67 -7.52
CA ALA A 72 -12.22 17.37 -8.29
C ALA A 72 -11.09 16.40 -8.67
N MET A 73 -10.68 16.41 -9.92
CA MET A 73 -9.47 15.75 -10.39
C MET A 73 -8.33 16.78 -10.37
N LEU A 74 -7.36 16.54 -9.52
CA LEU A 74 -6.14 17.28 -9.43
C LEU A 74 -5.04 16.53 -10.19
N THR A 75 -4.45 17.18 -11.17
CA THR A 75 -3.32 16.67 -11.93
C THR A 75 -2.05 17.40 -11.49
N LEU A 76 -0.99 16.63 -11.16
CA LEU A 76 0.30 17.12 -10.68
C LEU A 76 1.38 16.81 -11.71
N THR A 77 2.02 17.84 -12.22
CA THR A 77 3.09 17.71 -13.23
C THR A 77 4.39 18.27 -12.65
N TYR A 78 5.50 17.61 -12.94
CA TYR A 78 6.84 18.09 -12.58
C TYR A 78 7.41 19.02 -13.63
N ARG A 79 8.16 20.04 -13.20
CA ARG A 79 9.03 20.82 -14.08
C ARG A 79 10.21 19.95 -14.53
N GLU A 80 10.86 20.36 -15.62
CA GLU A 80 11.93 19.57 -16.23
C GLU A 80 13.20 19.47 -15.38
N ASP A 81 13.48 20.50 -14.62
CA ASP A 81 14.61 20.64 -13.71
C ASP A 81 14.40 19.96 -12.35
N VAL A 82 13.19 19.46 -12.05
CA VAL A 82 12.88 18.87 -10.75
C VAL A 82 13.01 17.36 -10.76
N ARG A 83 13.84 16.84 -9.86
CA ARG A 83 13.96 15.40 -9.61
C ARG A 83 12.78 14.89 -8.81
N TRP A 84 12.22 13.78 -9.24
CA TRP A 84 11.21 13.06 -8.48
C TRP A 84 11.79 12.41 -7.21
N ILE A 85 11.06 12.54 -6.09
CA ILE A 85 11.35 11.88 -4.81
C ILE A 85 10.05 11.26 -4.26
N ALA A 86 10.15 10.07 -3.66
CA ALA A 86 8.99 9.26 -3.24
C ALA A 86 8.00 9.97 -2.28
N ASN A 87 8.48 10.91 -1.47
CA ASN A 87 7.67 11.56 -0.43
C ASN A 87 6.91 12.82 -0.91
N GLN A 88 7.13 13.31 -2.12
CA GLN A 88 6.56 14.58 -2.58
C GLN A 88 5.02 14.55 -2.64
N VAL A 89 4.42 13.45 -3.11
CA VAL A 89 2.96 13.31 -3.09
C VAL A 89 2.42 13.21 -1.66
N ALA A 90 3.15 12.60 -0.75
CA ALA A 90 2.73 12.50 0.65
C ALA A 90 2.67 13.87 1.34
N SER A 91 3.63 14.74 1.04
CA SER A 91 3.63 16.14 1.50
C SER A 91 2.40 16.91 1.02
N LEU A 92 2.06 16.80 -0.28
CA LEU A 92 0.83 17.39 -0.81
C LEU A 92 -0.42 16.87 -0.08
N LEU A 93 -0.51 15.55 0.12
CA LEU A 93 -1.66 14.93 0.79
C LEU A 93 -1.77 15.36 2.26
N ASP A 94 -0.66 15.70 2.91
CA ASP A 94 -0.66 16.27 4.25
C ASP A 94 -1.25 17.69 4.25
N HIS A 95 -0.85 18.53 3.32
CA HIS A 95 -1.46 19.85 3.14
C HIS A 95 -2.96 19.76 2.85
N LEU A 96 -3.37 18.82 2.00
CA LEU A 96 -4.77 18.55 1.71
C LEU A 96 -5.56 18.15 2.97
N ARG A 97 -5.01 17.26 3.81
CA ARG A 97 -5.63 16.89 5.08
C ARG A 97 -5.76 18.06 6.04
N LYS A 98 -4.69 18.84 6.21
CA LYS A 98 -4.70 20.06 7.04
C LYS A 98 -5.72 21.10 6.55
N TYR A 99 -5.82 21.29 5.24
CA TYR A 99 -6.84 22.15 4.64
C TYR A 99 -8.26 21.65 4.96
N ALA A 100 -8.53 20.35 4.74
CA ALA A 100 -9.84 19.76 4.98
C ALA A 100 -10.24 19.87 6.47
N THR A 101 -9.33 19.56 7.39
CA THR A 101 -9.56 19.67 8.84
C THR A 101 -9.91 21.11 9.24
N ARG A 102 -9.15 22.11 8.76
CA ARG A 102 -9.45 23.52 9.02
C ARG A 102 -10.78 23.98 8.42
N ALA A 103 -11.17 23.36 7.30
CA ALA A 103 -12.44 23.65 6.62
C ALA A 103 -13.63 22.83 7.15
N GLY A 104 -13.42 21.99 8.17
CA GLY A 104 -14.47 21.21 8.85
C GLY A 104 -14.96 19.98 8.08
N PHE A 105 -14.13 19.35 7.23
CA PHE A 105 -14.51 18.13 6.54
C PHE A 105 -13.38 17.09 6.47
N VAL A 106 -13.74 15.84 6.19
CA VAL A 106 -12.77 14.74 6.05
C VAL A 106 -12.16 14.76 4.65
N ALA A 107 -10.83 14.81 4.56
CA ALA A 107 -10.12 14.68 3.29
C ALA A 107 -10.29 13.29 2.69
N ARG A 108 -11.19 13.16 1.71
CA ARG A 108 -11.43 11.92 0.95
C ARG A 108 -10.75 12.03 -0.40
N TYR A 109 -9.82 11.11 -0.68
CA TYR A 109 -9.07 11.14 -1.93
C TYR A 109 -8.60 9.76 -2.36
N VAL A 110 -8.41 9.61 -3.67
CA VAL A 110 -7.72 8.47 -4.29
C VAL A 110 -6.73 9.02 -5.30
N TRP A 111 -5.53 8.47 -5.34
CA TRP A 111 -4.55 8.91 -6.32
C TRP A 111 -3.89 7.75 -7.04
N VAL A 112 -3.41 8.03 -8.25
CA VAL A 112 -2.63 7.12 -9.09
C VAL A 112 -1.42 7.87 -9.66
N LEU A 113 -0.30 7.16 -9.74
CA LEU A 113 0.91 7.58 -10.43
C LEU A 113 0.94 6.92 -11.79
N GLU A 114 1.13 7.70 -12.84
CA GLU A 114 1.47 7.22 -14.18
C GLU A 114 2.78 7.85 -14.67
N LEU A 115 3.38 7.27 -15.70
CA LEU A 115 4.45 7.92 -16.45
C LEU A 115 3.87 8.58 -17.70
N THR A 116 4.34 9.79 -17.98
CA THR A 116 4.07 10.44 -19.28
C THR A 116 4.78 9.69 -20.41
N LYS A 117 4.49 10.02 -21.66
CA LYS A 117 5.23 9.50 -22.83
C LYS A 117 6.75 9.75 -22.75
N ARG A 118 7.18 10.77 -21.99
CA ARG A 118 8.60 11.08 -21.73
C ARG A 118 9.12 10.40 -20.46
N LEU A 119 8.45 9.36 -19.97
CA LEU A 119 8.77 8.60 -18.76
C LEU A 119 8.88 9.46 -17.49
N ARG A 120 8.17 10.57 -17.43
CA ARG A 120 8.14 11.44 -16.22
C ARG A 120 6.97 11.10 -15.33
N PRO A 121 7.18 11.04 -14.00
CA PRO A 121 6.10 10.82 -13.04
C PRO A 121 5.02 11.89 -13.13
N HIS A 122 3.76 11.48 -13.06
CA HIS A 122 2.59 12.32 -13.17
C HIS A 122 1.51 11.77 -12.24
N TYR A 123 0.97 12.59 -11.35
CA TYR A 123 -0.04 12.15 -10.41
C TYR A 123 -1.42 12.65 -10.80
N HIS A 124 -2.40 11.77 -10.69
CA HIS A 124 -3.81 12.12 -10.73
C HIS A 124 -4.41 11.85 -9.36
N VAL A 125 -4.93 12.89 -8.72
CA VAL A 125 -5.52 12.82 -7.38
C VAL A 125 -6.98 13.22 -7.47
N LEU A 126 -7.87 12.27 -7.27
CA LEU A 126 -9.29 12.53 -7.15
C LEU A 126 -9.60 12.94 -5.71
N VAL A 127 -10.19 14.12 -5.52
CA VAL A 127 -10.49 14.70 -4.20
C VAL A 127 -11.98 15.00 -4.12
N TRP A 128 -12.65 14.51 -3.06
CA TRP A 128 -14.02 14.90 -2.77
C TRP A 128 -14.05 16.25 -2.02
N LEU A 129 -14.96 17.13 -2.43
CA LEU A 129 -15.18 18.44 -1.81
C LEU A 129 -16.66 18.62 -1.47
N PRO A 130 -17.01 19.08 -0.26
CA PRO A 130 -18.39 19.41 0.11
C PRO A 130 -18.97 20.49 -0.80
N LYS A 131 -20.32 20.56 -0.87
CA LYS A 131 -21.01 21.65 -1.59
C LYS A 131 -20.53 23.01 -1.08
N GLY A 132 -20.27 23.93 -1.99
CA GLY A 132 -19.78 25.28 -1.67
C GLY A 132 -18.27 25.36 -1.37
N ARG A 133 -17.55 24.25 -1.36
CA ARG A 133 -16.08 24.27 -1.19
C ARG A 133 -15.38 24.11 -2.54
N SER A 134 -14.22 24.76 -2.65
CA SER A 134 -13.30 24.64 -3.78
C SER A 134 -11.93 24.19 -3.27
N LEU A 135 -11.16 23.52 -4.11
CA LEU A 135 -9.78 23.16 -3.81
C LEU A 135 -8.88 24.34 -4.21
N PRO A 136 -8.11 24.91 -3.29
CA PRO A 136 -7.09 25.90 -3.66
C PRO A 136 -6.06 25.27 -4.59
N LYS A 137 -5.56 26.04 -5.56
CA LYS A 137 -4.59 25.56 -6.54
C LYS A 137 -3.25 25.24 -5.85
N PRO A 138 -2.79 23.98 -5.77
CA PRO A 138 -1.70 23.57 -4.89
C PRO A 138 -0.35 24.21 -5.23
N ASP A 139 -0.05 24.45 -6.51
CA ASP A 139 1.17 25.14 -6.92
C ASP A 139 1.18 26.61 -6.46
N LYS A 140 0.02 27.27 -6.40
CA LYS A 140 -0.12 28.65 -5.90
C LYS A 140 -0.10 28.74 -4.38
N GLN A 141 -0.43 27.66 -3.69
CA GLN A 141 -0.40 27.57 -2.22
C GLN A 141 0.95 27.09 -1.67
N GLY A 142 1.94 26.81 -2.51
CA GLY A 142 3.19 26.19 -2.11
C GLY A 142 3.07 24.73 -1.69
N TRP A 143 1.90 24.09 -1.88
CA TRP A 143 1.71 22.67 -1.55
C TRP A 143 2.35 21.75 -2.58
N TRP A 144 2.54 22.26 -3.80
CA TRP A 144 3.21 21.56 -4.90
C TRP A 144 4.28 22.45 -5.54
N PRO A 145 5.47 22.59 -4.91
CA PRO A 145 6.54 23.43 -5.46
C PRO A 145 7.29 22.78 -6.64
N HIS A 146 6.92 21.57 -6.99
CA HIS A 146 7.65 20.73 -7.96
C HIS A 146 7.24 20.97 -9.42
N GLY A 147 6.18 21.73 -9.67
CA GLY A 147 5.70 22.01 -11.01
C GLY A 147 4.30 22.57 -11.04
N MET A 148 3.57 22.33 -12.11
CA MET A 148 2.22 22.86 -12.31
C MET A 148 1.15 21.91 -11.80
N THR A 149 -0.01 22.49 -11.42
CA THR A 149 -1.19 21.75 -11.06
C THR A 149 -2.40 22.18 -11.90
N LYS A 150 -3.26 21.20 -12.25
CA LYS A 150 -4.53 21.43 -12.94
C LYS A 150 -5.67 20.85 -12.12
N ILE A 151 -6.76 21.57 -11.94
CA ILE A 151 -7.96 21.10 -11.25
C ILE A 151 -9.11 21.08 -12.25
N GLU A 152 -9.81 19.96 -12.34
CA GLU A 152 -10.97 19.74 -13.21
C GLU A 152 -12.09 19.05 -12.41
N TRP A 153 -13.35 19.37 -12.70
CA TRP A 153 -14.47 18.70 -12.06
C TRP A 153 -14.72 17.32 -12.70
N ALA A 154 -14.72 16.28 -11.89
CA ALA A 154 -14.95 14.92 -12.34
C ALA A 154 -16.44 14.56 -12.19
N LYS A 155 -17.16 14.49 -13.33
CA LYS A 155 -18.57 14.01 -13.37
C LYS A 155 -18.68 12.53 -13.02
N ASN A 156 -17.71 11.71 -13.44
CA ASN A 156 -17.62 10.28 -13.15
C ASN A 156 -16.29 9.98 -12.47
N ALA A 157 -16.27 10.00 -11.14
CA ALA A 157 -15.08 9.78 -10.33
C ALA A 157 -14.39 8.43 -10.60
N VAL A 158 -15.18 7.35 -10.67
CA VAL A 158 -14.66 6.00 -10.91
C VAL A 158 -14.10 5.88 -12.33
N GLY A 159 -14.85 6.35 -13.33
CA GLY A 159 -14.42 6.31 -14.73
C GLY A 159 -13.14 7.11 -15.01
N TYR A 160 -12.98 8.28 -14.36
CA TYR A 160 -11.76 9.08 -14.47
C TYR A 160 -10.53 8.30 -13.97
N LEU A 161 -10.61 7.72 -12.78
CA LEU A 161 -9.50 6.95 -12.21
C LEU A 161 -9.27 5.64 -12.97
N ALA A 162 -10.32 4.97 -13.43
CA ALA A 162 -10.21 3.76 -14.24
C ALA A 162 -9.44 4.02 -15.54
N LYS A 163 -9.68 5.16 -16.20
CA LYS A 163 -8.94 5.60 -17.40
C LYS A 163 -7.42 5.68 -17.15
N TYR A 164 -6.99 6.26 -16.02
CA TYR A 164 -5.57 6.36 -15.70
C TYR A 164 -5.00 5.03 -15.20
N ALA A 165 -5.75 4.28 -14.43
CA ALA A 165 -5.33 2.96 -13.99
C ALA A 165 -5.21 1.96 -15.15
N SER A 166 -6.03 2.08 -16.21
CA SER A 166 -5.97 1.20 -17.39
C SER A 166 -4.75 1.45 -18.28
N LYS A 167 -4.22 2.68 -18.30
CA LYS A 167 -3.02 3.02 -19.05
C LYS A 167 -1.73 2.43 -18.49
N ALA A 168 -1.74 2.02 -17.22
CA ALA A 168 -0.59 1.37 -16.62
C ALA A 168 -0.41 -0.02 -17.25
N ASP A 169 0.72 -0.24 -17.87
CA ASP A 169 1.17 -1.51 -18.44
C ASP A 169 2.41 -2.03 -17.69
N PRO A 170 2.77 -3.32 -17.83
CA PRO A 170 3.94 -3.88 -17.17
C PRO A 170 5.26 -3.20 -17.55
N GLU A 171 5.42 -2.76 -18.79
CA GLU A 171 6.66 -2.11 -19.26
C GLU A 171 6.86 -0.75 -18.58
N SER A 172 5.80 0.07 -18.51
CA SER A 172 5.86 1.33 -17.76
C SER A 172 6.17 1.14 -16.29
N GLN A 173 5.80 -0.03 -15.70
CA GLN A 173 6.13 -0.34 -14.31
C GLN A 173 7.61 -0.65 -14.08
N ILE A 174 8.29 -1.20 -15.07
CA ILE A 174 9.75 -1.43 -15.02
C ILE A 174 10.48 -0.08 -15.04
N ALA A 175 9.97 0.88 -15.81
CA ALA A 175 10.52 2.24 -15.89
C ALA A 175 10.20 3.13 -14.65
N MET A 176 9.31 2.69 -13.75
CA MET A 176 8.97 3.46 -12.55
C MET A 176 10.17 3.68 -11.63
N PRO A 177 10.33 4.89 -11.08
CA PRO A 177 11.39 5.18 -10.14
C PRO A 177 11.39 4.21 -8.94
N LYS A 178 12.57 3.82 -8.47
CA LYS A 178 12.69 2.94 -7.30
C LYS A 178 11.98 3.56 -6.09
N GLY A 179 11.19 2.75 -5.39
CA GLY A 179 10.41 3.18 -4.22
C GLY A 179 9.08 3.87 -4.57
N ALA A 180 8.74 4.02 -5.86
CA ALA A 180 7.48 4.63 -6.26
C ALA A 180 6.27 3.78 -5.83
N ARG A 181 5.35 4.40 -5.09
CA ARG A 181 4.01 3.86 -4.85
C ARG A 181 3.11 4.25 -6.02
N LEU A 182 2.37 3.29 -6.55
CA LEU A 182 1.57 3.50 -7.76
C LEU A 182 0.20 4.13 -7.48
N SER A 183 -0.31 3.98 -6.27
CA SER A 183 -1.61 4.52 -5.88
C SER A 183 -1.74 4.60 -4.36
N GLY A 184 -2.71 5.37 -3.92
CA GLY A 184 -3.09 5.45 -2.52
C GLY A 184 -4.49 6.02 -2.32
N VAL A 185 -4.98 5.92 -1.10
CA VAL A 185 -6.30 6.37 -0.69
C VAL A 185 -6.25 7.00 0.70
N GLY A 186 -7.11 7.97 0.95
CA GLY A 186 -7.33 8.55 2.27
C GLY A 186 -8.79 8.87 2.53
N GLY A 187 -9.15 8.98 3.82
CA GLY A 187 -10.51 9.31 4.25
C GLY A 187 -11.51 8.16 4.24
N LEU A 188 -11.07 6.90 4.14
CA LEU A 188 -11.92 5.73 4.33
C LEU A 188 -12.13 5.45 5.83
N VAL A 189 -13.35 5.11 6.23
CA VAL A 189 -13.67 4.60 7.57
C VAL A 189 -13.16 3.16 7.76
N LYS A 190 -13.24 2.63 8.98
CA LYS A 190 -12.68 1.32 9.34
C LYS A 190 -13.24 0.19 8.44
N GLU A 191 -14.53 0.14 8.29
CA GLU A 191 -15.26 -0.88 7.52
C GLU A 191 -14.83 -0.85 6.04
N GLN A 192 -14.76 0.35 5.46
CA GLN A 192 -14.28 0.54 4.09
C GLN A 192 -12.81 0.13 3.91
N ARG A 193 -11.96 0.34 4.94
CA ARG A 193 -10.57 -0.13 4.90
C ARG A 193 -10.48 -1.65 4.96
N ILE A 194 -11.36 -2.31 5.71
CA ILE A 194 -11.51 -3.77 5.75
C ILE A 194 -11.89 -4.27 4.35
N GLU A 195 -12.96 -3.74 3.80
CA GLU A 195 -13.45 -4.10 2.47
C GLU A 195 -12.39 -3.87 1.37
N LEU A 196 -11.72 -2.71 1.38
CA LEU A 196 -10.62 -2.44 0.45
C LEU A 196 -9.49 -3.46 0.57
N ARG A 197 -9.14 -3.86 1.79
CA ARG A 197 -8.09 -4.85 2.05
C ARG A 197 -8.48 -6.21 1.52
N TRP A 198 -9.74 -6.59 1.72
CA TRP A 198 -10.34 -7.79 1.16
C TRP A 198 -10.23 -7.82 -0.38
N TRP A 199 -10.74 -6.81 -1.07
CA TRP A 199 -10.69 -6.77 -2.53
C TRP A 199 -9.29 -6.72 -3.12
N LYS A 200 -8.31 -6.18 -2.38
CA LYS A 200 -6.90 -6.17 -2.77
C LYS A 200 -6.19 -7.49 -2.51
N SER A 201 -6.72 -8.36 -1.71
CA SER A 201 -6.13 -9.68 -1.45
C SER A 201 -6.12 -10.52 -2.71
N PRO A 202 -5.20 -11.48 -2.83
CA PRO A 202 -5.19 -12.45 -3.92
C PRO A 202 -6.47 -13.28 -3.96
N LEU A 203 -6.79 -13.84 -5.13
CA LEU A 203 -8.00 -14.64 -5.32
C LEU A 203 -7.99 -15.86 -4.39
N TRP A 204 -6.88 -16.60 -4.32
CA TRP A 204 -6.74 -17.76 -3.46
C TRP A 204 -6.99 -17.49 -1.96
N VAL A 205 -6.75 -16.25 -1.49
CA VAL A 205 -7.10 -15.85 -0.11
C VAL A 205 -8.60 -15.69 0.04
N ARG A 206 -9.27 -15.07 -0.95
CA ARG A 206 -10.71 -14.83 -0.93
C ARG A 206 -11.54 -16.10 -1.13
N GLU A 207 -10.97 -17.09 -1.84
CA GLU A 207 -11.59 -18.42 -2.00
C GLU A 207 -11.62 -19.18 -0.69
N VAL A 208 -10.58 -19.08 0.14
CA VAL A 208 -10.51 -19.75 1.46
C VAL A 208 -11.45 -19.06 2.46
N PHE A 209 -11.32 -17.75 2.63
CA PHE A 209 -12.13 -17.03 3.63
C PHE A 209 -13.57 -16.75 3.20
N SER A 210 -13.90 -16.86 1.91
CA SER A 210 -15.23 -16.78 1.26
C SER A 210 -16.05 -15.50 1.48
N SER A 211 -15.89 -14.78 2.58
CA SER A 211 -16.63 -13.54 2.89
C SER A 211 -15.69 -12.40 3.29
N ILE A 212 -16.18 -11.15 3.22
CA ILE A 212 -15.41 -9.97 3.63
C ILE A 212 -15.10 -10.08 5.14
N CYS A 213 -13.81 -10.10 5.47
CA CYS A 213 -13.29 -10.15 6.82
C CYS A 213 -12.06 -9.25 6.98
N ASP A 214 -11.66 -8.96 8.21
CA ASP A 214 -10.47 -8.15 8.49
C ASP A 214 -9.19 -8.94 8.28
N LEU A 215 -8.67 -8.88 7.06
CA LEU A 215 -7.43 -9.53 6.67
C LEU A 215 -6.20 -8.77 7.14
N GLY A 216 -5.24 -9.48 7.71
CA GLY A 216 -3.92 -9.01 8.11
C GLY A 216 -2.80 -9.67 7.35
N LYS A 217 -1.62 -9.05 7.36
CA LYS A 217 -0.36 -9.64 6.91
C LYS A 217 0.57 -9.78 8.11
N PRO A 218 0.75 -11.00 8.64
CA PRO A 218 1.68 -11.22 9.74
C PRO A 218 3.13 -11.15 9.26
N PRO A 219 4.09 -10.95 10.17
CA PRO A 219 5.50 -11.17 9.90
C PRO A 219 5.74 -12.57 9.33
N GLY A 220 6.67 -12.71 8.39
CA GLY A 220 6.96 -14.00 7.73
C GLY A 220 6.05 -14.32 6.53
N GLY A 221 5.07 -13.48 6.23
CA GLY A 221 4.19 -13.62 5.07
C GLY A 221 2.91 -14.42 5.36
N GLY A 222 2.09 -14.59 4.32
CA GLY A 222 0.76 -15.19 4.47
C GLY A 222 -0.32 -14.15 4.78
N TRP A 223 -1.47 -14.63 5.22
CA TRP A 223 -2.63 -13.84 5.58
C TRP A 223 -3.27 -14.39 6.86
N VAL A 224 -3.83 -13.51 7.64
CA VAL A 224 -4.57 -13.88 8.85
C VAL A 224 -5.92 -13.18 8.83
N ASN A 225 -6.98 -13.92 9.13
CA ASN A 225 -8.26 -13.34 9.51
C ASN A 225 -8.13 -12.85 10.95
N ARG A 226 -8.21 -11.55 11.18
CA ARG A 226 -8.03 -10.95 12.51
C ARG A 226 -9.22 -11.15 13.44
N GLU A 227 -10.35 -11.57 12.91
CA GLU A 227 -11.57 -11.84 13.67
C GLU A 227 -11.55 -13.25 14.26
N THR A 228 -11.07 -14.23 13.47
CA THR A 228 -11.02 -15.66 13.87
C THR A 228 -9.64 -16.12 14.31
N GLY A 229 -8.58 -15.41 13.95
CA GLY A 229 -7.19 -15.84 14.14
C GLY A 229 -6.70 -16.85 13.10
N GLU A 230 -7.54 -17.28 12.18
CA GLU A 230 -7.19 -18.25 11.15
C GLU A 230 -6.06 -17.75 10.26
N PHE A 231 -5.01 -18.57 10.10
CA PHE A 231 -3.82 -18.22 9.32
C PHE A 231 -3.75 -19.02 8.02
N LEU A 232 -3.53 -18.31 6.91
CA LEU A 232 -3.33 -18.87 5.59
C LEU A 232 -1.90 -18.60 5.12
N PRO A 233 -1.05 -19.63 4.97
CA PRO A 233 0.34 -19.45 4.56
C PRO A 233 0.42 -18.93 3.12
N SER A 234 1.47 -18.15 2.82
CA SER A 234 1.72 -17.69 1.45
C SER A 234 2.30 -18.83 0.61
N PRO A 235 1.80 -19.06 -0.61
CA PRO A 235 2.45 -19.95 -1.56
C PRO A 235 3.73 -19.35 -2.16
N TRP A 236 4.06 -18.11 -1.82
CA TRP A 236 5.21 -17.38 -2.34
C TRP A 236 6.30 -17.25 -1.29
N ARG A 237 7.55 -17.51 -1.69
CA ARG A 237 8.73 -17.31 -0.86
C ARG A 237 9.82 -16.59 -1.64
N CYS A 238 10.66 -15.83 -0.92
CA CYS A 238 11.84 -15.21 -1.51
C CYS A 238 13.07 -16.02 -1.17
N PHE A 239 13.89 -16.31 -2.18
CA PHE A 239 15.14 -17.04 -2.03
C PHE A 239 16.27 -16.26 -2.73
N PHE A 240 17.45 -16.29 -2.13
CA PHE A 240 18.64 -15.71 -2.72
C PHE A 240 19.45 -16.80 -3.43
N PHE A 241 19.55 -16.73 -4.76
CA PHE A 241 20.38 -17.59 -5.59
C PHE A 241 20.70 -16.90 -6.93
N GLY A 242 21.76 -17.35 -7.61
CA GLY A 242 22.21 -16.71 -8.85
C GLY A 242 22.57 -15.23 -8.66
N GLY A 243 23.06 -14.83 -7.47
CA GLY A 243 23.42 -13.43 -7.16
C GLY A 243 22.24 -12.47 -6.98
N SER A 244 21.00 -12.97 -6.93
CA SER A 244 19.79 -12.14 -6.81
C SER A 244 18.73 -12.73 -5.88
N LEU A 245 17.83 -11.86 -5.41
CA LEU A 245 16.64 -12.27 -4.66
C LEU A 245 15.52 -12.64 -5.64
N ASN A 246 15.08 -13.88 -5.58
CA ASN A 246 14.07 -14.43 -6.46
C ASN A 246 12.78 -14.75 -5.70
N LEU A 247 11.64 -14.35 -6.26
CA LEU A 247 10.33 -14.73 -5.76
C LEU A 247 9.92 -16.06 -6.40
N CYS A 248 9.68 -17.07 -5.57
CA CYS A 248 9.35 -18.41 -6.03
C CYS A 248 7.98 -18.84 -5.52
N GLU A 249 7.21 -19.53 -6.37
CA GLU A 249 6.05 -20.29 -5.96
C GLU A 249 6.53 -21.61 -5.38
N VAL A 250 6.11 -21.94 -4.17
CA VAL A 250 6.48 -23.18 -3.48
C VAL A 250 5.30 -24.14 -3.39
N VAL A 251 5.60 -25.43 -3.41
CA VAL A 251 4.59 -26.46 -3.13
C VAL A 251 4.49 -26.58 -1.60
N ALA A 252 3.26 -26.58 -1.09
CA ALA A 252 2.96 -26.76 0.33
C ALA A 252 3.31 -28.17 0.81
#